data_d48643910ebb61ec361698501fd5889f
#
_entry.id   d48643910ebb61ec361698501fd5889f
#
_cell.length_a   1.000
_cell.length_b   1.000
_cell.length_c   1.000
_cell.angle_alpha   90.00
_cell.angle_beta   90.00
_cell.angle_gamma   90.00
#
_symmetry.space_group_name_H-M   'P 1'
#
loop_
_entity.id
_entity.type
_entity.pdbx_description
1 polymer ?
#
loop_
_entity_poly.entity_id
_entity_poly.type
_entity_poly.pdbx_seq_one_letter_code
_entity_poly.pdbx_strand_id
1 'polypeptide(L)'
;ILATVLQSDIEKIKQTLESVDNHAFELAVDTILAAKKVYVIGIRSCAPLAKFLTFYLNLICEDVVEVDTNSSSEIFEQLIRIGEEDVIIGISFPRYSMRTLKALEFASNRKAKVITLTDSVNSPMNLYSSCNLIAKSDMASIVDSLVAPLSVINALVVALCMKKQDDVIETLETLEDIWDEYQVYSRDELEPVEDEVRIK
;
A
#
# COMPACT_ATOMS: atom_id res chain seq x y z
N ILE A 1 -23.11 -9.51 17.00
CA ILE A 1 -21.70 -9.10 16.87
C ILE A 1 -21.34 -8.93 15.40
N LEU A 2 -21.54 -9.95 14.52
CA LEU A 2 -21.17 -9.85 13.11
C LEU A 2 -21.77 -8.62 12.41
N ALA A 3 -23.10 -8.47 12.48
CA ALA A 3 -23.78 -7.32 11.86
C ALA A 3 -23.30 -5.98 12.42
N THR A 4 -23.00 -5.90 13.72
CA THR A 4 -22.49 -4.67 14.35
C THR A 4 -21.09 -4.30 13.81
N VAL A 5 -20.21 -5.29 13.67
CA VAL A 5 -18.87 -5.07 13.13
C VAL A 5 -18.94 -4.62 11.66
N LEU A 6 -19.69 -5.36 10.83
CA LEU A 6 -19.87 -5.01 9.42
C LEU A 6 -20.46 -3.60 9.24
N GLN A 7 -21.46 -3.23 10.06
CA GLN A 7 -22.04 -1.88 10.00
C GLN A 7 -21.03 -0.80 10.40
N SER A 8 -20.17 -1.07 11.41
CA SER A 8 -19.07 -0.18 11.79
C SER A 8 -18.06 -0.03 10.67
N ASP A 9 -17.72 -1.10 9.98
CA ASP A 9 -16.77 -1.07 8.85
C ASP A 9 -17.32 -0.28 7.65
N ILE A 10 -18.62 -0.44 7.33
CA ILE A 10 -19.30 0.38 6.31
C ILE A 10 -19.20 1.86 6.66
N GLU A 11 -19.41 2.22 7.92
CA GLU A 11 -19.33 3.61 8.36
C GLU A 11 -17.92 4.19 8.19
N LYS A 12 -16.87 3.42 8.48
CA LYS A 12 -15.48 3.84 8.29
C LYS A 12 -15.13 4.06 6.81
N ILE A 13 -15.63 3.21 5.92
CA ILE A 13 -15.47 3.41 4.47
C ILE A 13 -16.16 4.71 4.04
N LYS A 14 -17.38 4.97 4.50
CA LYS A 14 -18.12 6.21 4.18
C LYS A 14 -17.37 7.46 4.66
N GLN A 15 -16.94 7.48 5.93
CA GLN A 15 -16.19 8.60 6.51
C GLN A 15 -14.84 8.82 5.79
N THR A 16 -14.20 7.74 5.34
CA THR A 16 -12.99 7.84 4.54
C THR A 16 -13.30 8.46 3.18
N LEU A 17 -14.34 8.02 2.50
CA LEU A 17 -14.78 8.57 1.22
C LEU A 17 -15.14 10.07 1.32
N GLU A 18 -15.80 10.49 2.39
CA GLU A 18 -16.15 11.90 2.65
C GLU A 18 -14.91 12.78 2.91
N SER A 19 -13.82 12.21 3.39
CA SER A 19 -12.56 12.91 3.72
C SER A 19 -11.44 12.73 2.70
N VAL A 20 -11.72 12.08 1.57
CA VAL A 20 -10.73 11.83 0.51
C VAL A 20 -10.18 13.16 -0.04
N ASP A 21 -8.86 13.25 -0.08
CA ASP A 21 -8.12 14.27 -0.81
C ASP A 21 -7.66 13.69 -2.15
N ASN A 22 -8.41 13.98 -3.21
CA ASN A 22 -8.10 13.49 -4.56
C ASN A 22 -6.74 13.99 -5.07
N HIS A 23 -6.32 15.21 -4.68
CA HIS A 23 -5.03 15.73 -5.10
C HIS A 23 -3.87 14.96 -4.42
N ALA A 24 -3.99 14.69 -3.11
CA ALA A 24 -3.00 13.88 -2.41
C ALA A 24 -2.96 12.45 -2.95
N PHE A 25 -4.12 11.88 -3.32
CA PHE A 25 -4.19 10.56 -3.93
C PHE A 25 -3.48 10.51 -5.30
N GLU A 26 -3.78 11.44 -6.20
CA GLU A 26 -3.11 11.53 -7.50
C GLU A 26 -1.61 11.78 -7.36
N LEU A 27 -1.19 12.64 -6.44
CA LEU A 27 0.21 12.87 -6.14
C LEU A 27 0.91 11.60 -5.64
N ALA A 28 0.24 10.79 -4.83
CA ALA A 28 0.78 9.50 -4.39
C ALA A 28 1.00 8.54 -5.58
N VAL A 29 0.00 8.42 -6.47
CA VAL A 29 0.10 7.60 -7.69
C VAL A 29 1.28 8.05 -8.55
N ASP A 30 1.37 9.35 -8.87
CA ASP A 30 2.43 9.89 -9.71
C ASP A 30 3.82 9.72 -9.07
N THR A 31 3.90 9.90 -7.74
CA THR A 31 5.15 9.72 -6.99
C THR A 31 5.64 8.27 -7.05
N ILE A 32 4.73 7.29 -6.91
CA ILE A 32 5.08 5.87 -6.99
C ILE A 32 5.55 5.51 -8.40
N LEU A 33 4.85 5.97 -9.43
CA LEU A 33 5.19 5.68 -10.82
C LEU A 33 6.51 6.31 -11.29
N ALA A 34 6.88 7.46 -10.69
CA ALA A 34 8.13 8.15 -11.00
C ALA A 34 9.32 7.60 -10.19
N ALA A 35 9.09 6.80 -9.17
CA ALA A 35 10.14 6.31 -8.30
C ALA A 35 10.97 5.21 -8.97
N LYS A 36 12.28 5.25 -8.73
CA LYS A 36 13.21 4.20 -9.14
C LYS A 36 13.03 2.94 -8.28
N LYS A 37 12.76 3.14 -7.00
CA LYS A 37 12.54 2.06 -6.05
C LYS A 37 11.47 2.44 -5.05
N VAL A 38 10.58 1.49 -4.76
CA VAL A 38 9.48 1.66 -3.82
C VAL A 38 9.75 0.82 -2.57
N TYR A 39 9.78 1.47 -1.41
CA TYR A 39 9.86 0.80 -0.12
C TYR A 39 8.48 0.86 0.57
N VAL A 40 8.04 -0.24 1.14
CA VAL A 40 6.77 -0.30 1.89
C VAL A 40 7.03 -0.77 3.30
N ILE A 41 6.58 -0.02 4.30
CA ILE A 41 6.73 -0.36 5.70
C ILE A 41 5.41 -0.27 6.45
N GLY A 42 5.03 -1.36 7.10
CA GLY A 42 3.94 -1.45 8.06
C GLY A 42 4.29 -2.47 9.14
N ILE A 43 4.12 -2.12 10.41
CA ILE A 43 4.58 -2.96 11.53
C ILE A 43 3.39 -3.43 12.36
N ARG A 44 3.46 -4.66 12.92
CA ARG A 44 2.41 -5.28 13.74
C ARG A 44 1.09 -5.43 12.96
N SER A 45 -0.01 -4.83 13.43
CA SER A 45 -1.32 -4.89 12.78
C SER A 45 -1.34 -4.29 11.37
N CYS A 46 -0.38 -3.42 11.05
CA CYS A 46 -0.24 -2.82 9.71
C CYS A 46 0.62 -3.66 8.76
N ALA A 47 1.36 -4.67 9.23
CA ALA A 47 2.19 -5.53 8.39
C ALA A 47 1.38 -6.26 7.29
N PRO A 48 0.19 -6.80 7.55
CA PRO A 48 -0.62 -7.40 6.49
C PRO A 48 -0.99 -6.42 5.36
N LEU A 49 -1.22 -5.14 5.68
CA LEU A 49 -1.50 -4.11 4.67
C LEU A 49 -0.27 -3.80 3.84
N ALA A 50 0.91 -3.69 4.48
CA ALA A 50 2.17 -3.48 3.78
C ALA A 50 2.47 -4.64 2.84
N LYS A 51 2.31 -5.87 3.31
CA LYS A 51 2.50 -7.08 2.52
C LYS A 51 1.55 -7.17 1.33
N PHE A 52 0.27 -6.87 1.55
CA PHE A 52 -0.72 -6.84 0.49
C PHE A 52 -0.37 -5.80 -0.58
N LEU A 53 -0.03 -4.57 -0.17
CA LEU A 53 0.39 -3.53 -1.10
C LEU A 53 1.65 -3.91 -1.87
N THR A 54 2.67 -4.44 -1.18
CA THR A 54 3.93 -4.88 -1.80
C THR A 54 3.69 -5.97 -2.85
N PHE A 55 2.79 -6.92 -2.57
CA PHE A 55 2.45 -7.97 -3.53
C PHE A 55 1.98 -7.38 -4.87
N TYR A 56 1.03 -6.45 -4.85
CA TYR A 56 0.52 -5.83 -6.07
C TYR A 56 1.52 -4.86 -6.71
N LEU A 57 2.29 -4.12 -5.91
CA LEU A 57 3.31 -3.23 -6.45
C LEU A 57 4.41 -3.99 -7.23
N ASN A 58 4.75 -5.21 -6.82
CA ASN A 58 5.70 -6.06 -7.56
C ASN A 58 5.19 -6.50 -8.95
N LEU A 59 3.89 -6.42 -9.21
CA LEU A 59 3.31 -6.66 -10.55
C LEU A 59 3.32 -5.41 -11.43
N ILE A 60 3.53 -4.22 -10.82
CA ILE A 60 3.36 -2.92 -11.49
C ILE A 60 4.70 -2.18 -11.62
N CYS A 61 5.58 -2.33 -10.62
CA CYS A 61 6.84 -1.61 -10.48
C CYS A 61 8.02 -2.59 -10.51
N GLU A 62 9.15 -2.14 -11.09
CA GLU A 62 10.33 -3.01 -11.30
C GLU A 62 11.09 -3.35 -9.99
N ASP A 63 11.15 -2.42 -9.04
CA ASP A 63 11.94 -2.61 -7.80
C ASP A 63 11.14 -2.18 -6.56
N VAL A 64 10.57 -3.17 -5.88
CA VAL A 64 9.76 -2.98 -4.67
C VAL A 64 10.34 -3.77 -3.52
N VAL A 65 10.46 -3.15 -2.37
CA VAL A 65 10.98 -3.77 -1.14
C VAL A 65 9.98 -3.63 -0.01
N GLU A 66 9.51 -4.75 0.52
CA GLU A 66 8.84 -4.79 1.82
C GLU A 66 9.92 -4.65 2.91
N VAL A 67 9.82 -3.58 3.70
CA VAL A 67 10.68 -3.40 4.87
C VAL A 67 10.05 -4.16 6.03
N ASP A 68 10.37 -5.46 6.11
CA ASP A 68 9.88 -6.36 7.16
C ASP A 68 11.00 -6.68 8.14
N THR A 69 10.71 -6.53 9.43
CA THR A 69 11.72 -6.76 10.46
C THR A 69 11.15 -6.87 11.86
N ASN A 70 11.81 -7.68 12.66
CA ASN A 70 11.58 -7.81 14.09
C ASN A 70 12.49 -6.88 14.92
N SER A 71 13.51 -6.26 14.33
CA SER A 71 14.45 -5.38 15.02
C SER A 71 14.54 -3.97 14.38
N SER A 72 14.88 -2.97 15.19
CA SER A 72 15.04 -1.61 14.69
C SER A 72 16.30 -1.41 13.84
N SER A 73 17.36 -2.20 14.07
CA SER A 73 18.59 -2.13 13.30
C SER A 73 18.41 -2.59 11.87
N GLU A 74 17.70 -3.70 11.66
CA GLU A 74 17.43 -4.28 10.34
C GLU A 74 16.66 -3.32 9.42
N ILE A 75 15.81 -2.45 9.97
CA ILE A 75 15.13 -1.41 9.19
C ILE A 75 16.13 -0.51 8.47
N PHE A 76 17.15 -0.03 9.20
CA PHE A 76 18.14 0.87 8.63
C PHE A 76 19.09 0.17 7.65
N GLU A 77 19.36 -1.13 7.87
CA GLU A 77 20.12 -1.94 6.93
C GLU A 77 19.38 -2.09 5.59
N GLN A 78 18.06 -2.31 5.62
CA GLN A 78 17.22 -2.38 4.42
C GLN A 78 17.08 -1.01 3.74
N LEU A 79 17.06 0.08 4.49
CA LEU A 79 16.93 1.44 3.98
C LEU A 79 18.26 2.15 3.68
N ILE A 80 19.41 1.50 3.86
CA ILE A 80 20.72 2.16 3.79
C ILE A 80 20.99 2.87 2.45
N ARG A 81 20.39 2.39 1.37
CA ARG A 81 20.57 2.91 0.01
C ARG A 81 19.45 3.84 -0.47
N ILE A 82 18.44 4.08 0.37
CA ILE A 82 17.33 4.96 0.01
C ILE A 82 17.80 6.38 -0.29
N GLY A 83 17.30 7.01 -1.33
CA GLY A 83 17.69 8.33 -1.80
C GLY A 83 16.59 9.10 -2.51
N GLU A 84 16.95 10.21 -3.15
CA GLU A 84 16.00 11.19 -3.72
C GLU A 84 15.16 10.68 -4.91
N GLU A 85 15.62 9.61 -5.57
CA GLU A 85 14.89 8.95 -6.68
C GLU A 85 13.90 7.89 -6.16
N ASP A 86 13.90 7.63 -4.85
CA ASP A 86 13.11 6.57 -4.25
C ASP A 86 11.88 7.11 -3.52
N VAL A 87 10.93 6.22 -3.26
CA VAL A 87 9.76 6.48 -2.41
C VAL A 87 9.64 5.46 -1.30
N ILE A 88 9.22 5.91 -0.11
CA ILE A 88 8.81 5.03 0.97
C ILE A 88 7.34 5.27 1.30
N ILE A 89 6.58 4.18 1.41
CA ILE A 89 5.17 4.17 1.81
C ILE A 89 5.10 3.64 3.23
N GLY A 90 4.73 4.50 4.18
CA GLY A 90 4.58 4.14 5.59
C GLY A 90 3.12 3.97 5.99
N ILE A 91 2.79 2.80 6.55
CA ILE A 91 1.43 2.47 7.01
C ILE A 91 1.44 2.36 8.53
N SER A 92 0.72 3.25 9.21
CA SER A 92 0.57 3.19 10.67
C SER A 92 -0.65 3.97 11.16
N PHE A 93 -1.36 3.39 12.11
CA PHE A 93 -2.58 3.93 12.73
C PHE A 93 -2.37 4.17 14.23
N PRO A 94 -3.33 4.73 14.97
CA PRO A 94 -3.20 5.06 16.39
C PRO A 94 -2.54 3.99 17.25
N ARG A 95 -1.74 4.44 18.21
CA ARG A 95 -0.57 3.80 18.82
C ARG A 95 0.54 3.60 17.79
N TYR A 96 0.77 4.66 17.00
CA TYR A 96 1.74 4.69 15.92
C TYR A 96 3.08 4.05 16.26
N SER A 97 3.60 3.25 15.32
CA SER A 97 4.87 2.57 15.51
C SER A 97 6.03 3.55 15.44
N MET A 98 6.81 3.65 16.52
CA MET A 98 8.04 4.44 16.54
C MET A 98 9.08 3.94 15.53
N ARG A 99 9.05 2.65 15.18
CA ARG A 99 9.94 2.09 14.16
C ARG A 99 9.56 2.62 12.78
N THR A 100 8.27 2.65 12.45
CA THR A 100 7.77 3.24 11.20
C THR A 100 8.13 4.72 11.14
N LEU A 101 7.87 5.49 12.21
CA LEU A 101 8.22 6.92 12.27
C LEU A 101 9.71 7.17 12.00
N LYS A 102 10.61 6.41 12.65
CA LYS A 102 12.06 6.54 12.45
C LYS A 102 12.50 6.14 11.03
N ALA A 103 11.85 5.16 10.42
CA ALA A 103 12.10 4.80 9.03
C ALA A 103 11.74 5.96 8.08
N LEU A 104 10.59 6.61 8.29
CA LEU A 104 10.16 7.75 7.49
C LEU A 104 11.06 8.98 7.71
N GLU A 105 11.46 9.27 8.96
CA GLU A 105 12.43 10.30 9.28
C GLU A 105 13.75 10.07 8.55
N PHE A 106 14.27 8.85 8.59
CA PHE A 106 15.51 8.47 7.92
C PHE A 106 15.41 8.65 6.40
N ALA A 107 14.32 8.20 5.79
CA ALA A 107 14.08 8.35 4.36
C ALA A 107 13.95 9.83 3.94
N SER A 108 13.20 10.62 4.70
CA SER A 108 13.04 12.06 4.48
C SER A 108 14.38 12.81 4.57
N ASN A 109 15.23 12.48 5.56
CA ASN A 109 16.57 13.06 5.71
C ASN A 109 17.49 12.71 4.52
N ARG A 110 17.20 11.63 3.80
CA ARG A 110 17.89 11.24 2.57
C ARG A 110 17.21 11.75 1.29
N LYS A 111 16.23 12.65 1.45
CA LYS A 111 15.47 13.29 0.37
C LYS A 111 14.57 12.34 -0.43
N ALA A 112 14.37 11.12 0.03
CA ALA A 112 13.38 10.23 -0.56
C ALA A 112 11.97 10.83 -0.40
N LYS A 113 11.09 10.51 -1.34
CA LYS A 113 9.67 10.87 -1.21
C LYS A 113 9.02 9.97 -0.16
N VAL A 114 8.15 10.56 0.66
CA VAL A 114 7.47 9.84 1.73
C VAL A 114 5.97 9.94 1.54
N ILE A 115 5.32 8.80 1.37
CA ILE A 115 3.86 8.66 1.33
C ILE A 115 3.43 8.02 2.64
N THR A 116 2.38 8.54 3.27
CA THR A 116 1.82 7.93 4.48
C THR A 116 0.38 7.48 4.26
N LEU A 117 0.04 6.32 4.80
CA LEU A 117 -1.34 5.88 4.99
C LEU A 117 -1.63 5.81 6.49
N THR A 118 -2.52 6.68 6.96
CA THR A 118 -2.81 6.88 8.38
C THR A 118 -4.26 7.35 8.59
N ASP A 119 -4.67 7.59 9.84
CA ASP A 119 -6.06 7.90 10.22
C ASP A 119 -6.42 9.40 10.17
N SER A 120 -5.43 10.27 10.25
CA SER A 120 -5.66 11.70 10.47
C SER A 120 -4.55 12.57 9.89
N VAL A 121 -4.90 13.77 9.45
CA VAL A 121 -3.94 14.82 9.07
C VAL A 121 -3.03 15.26 10.22
N ASN A 122 -3.44 15.04 11.47
CA ASN A 122 -2.67 15.33 12.67
C ASN A 122 -1.78 14.16 13.13
N SER A 123 -1.72 13.08 12.37
CA SER A 123 -0.85 11.95 12.68
C SER A 123 0.62 12.36 12.71
N PRO A 124 1.43 11.88 13.68
CA PRO A 124 2.87 12.12 13.68
C PRO A 124 3.59 11.59 12.45
N MET A 125 2.98 10.65 11.70
CA MET A 125 3.47 10.17 10.42
C MET A 125 3.64 11.29 9.40
N ASN A 126 2.80 12.32 9.47
CA ASN A 126 2.73 13.40 8.49
C ASN A 126 3.87 14.43 8.65
N LEU A 127 4.67 14.36 9.72
CA LEU A 127 5.81 15.25 9.92
C LEU A 127 6.88 15.10 8.82
N TYR A 128 6.98 13.93 8.20
CA TYR A 128 8.02 13.60 7.23
C TYR A 128 7.46 13.37 5.82
N SER A 129 6.14 13.43 5.66
CA SER A 129 5.49 13.02 4.43
C SER A 129 5.50 14.08 3.33
N SER A 130 5.60 13.62 2.10
CA SER A 130 5.38 14.41 0.87
C SER A 130 3.89 14.45 0.50
N CYS A 131 3.15 13.38 0.79
CA CYS A 131 1.69 13.32 0.68
C CYS A 131 1.08 12.31 1.65
N ASN A 132 -0.18 12.53 2.01
CA ASN A 132 -0.87 11.78 3.06
C ASN A 132 -2.16 11.17 2.52
N LEU A 133 -2.28 9.85 2.62
CA LEU A 133 -3.51 9.12 2.38
C LEU A 133 -4.20 8.89 3.74
N ILE A 134 -5.42 9.34 3.87
CA ILE A 134 -6.16 9.26 5.13
C ILE A 134 -7.26 8.21 5.03
N ALA A 135 -7.27 7.27 5.97
CA ALA A 135 -8.29 6.25 6.10
C ALA A 135 -8.70 6.06 7.56
N LYS A 136 -9.99 5.95 7.83
CA LYS A 136 -10.51 5.75 9.19
C LYS A 136 -10.26 4.34 9.69
N SER A 137 -9.70 4.22 10.89
CA SER A 137 -9.28 2.96 11.51
C SER A 137 -9.59 2.90 13.02
N ASP A 138 -10.69 3.50 13.44
CA ASP A 138 -11.04 3.55 14.86
C ASP A 138 -11.30 2.15 15.43
N MET A 139 -10.78 1.90 16.63
CA MET A 139 -10.98 0.66 17.34
C MET A 139 -12.44 0.52 17.82
N ALA A 140 -13.10 -0.55 17.41
CA ALA A 140 -14.38 -0.94 18.00
C ALA A 140 -14.20 -1.75 19.31
N SER A 141 -13.00 -2.31 19.53
CA SER A 141 -12.62 -3.15 20.67
C SER A 141 -11.09 -3.20 20.77
N ILE A 142 -10.52 -4.42 20.88
CA ILE A 142 -9.06 -4.66 20.79
C ILE A 142 -8.55 -4.74 19.34
N VAL A 143 -9.46 -4.75 18.38
CA VAL A 143 -9.16 -4.92 16.95
C VAL A 143 -9.37 -3.60 16.23
N ASP A 144 -8.30 -3.12 15.57
CA ASP A 144 -8.37 -2.00 14.65
C ASP A 144 -9.09 -2.45 13.36
N SER A 145 -10.05 -1.66 12.86
CA SER A 145 -10.63 -1.93 11.54
C SER A 145 -9.65 -1.54 10.44
N LEU A 146 -9.23 -2.50 9.64
CA LEU A 146 -8.35 -2.27 8.49
C LEU A 146 -9.11 -2.22 7.17
N VAL A 147 -10.44 -2.23 7.18
CA VAL A 147 -11.28 -2.30 5.97
C VAL A 147 -11.13 -1.04 5.13
N ALA A 148 -11.28 0.14 5.73
CA ALA A 148 -11.10 1.40 4.99
C ALA A 148 -9.65 1.65 4.56
N PRO A 149 -8.61 1.40 5.38
CA PRO A 149 -7.22 1.37 4.92
C PRO A 149 -6.98 0.45 3.71
N LEU A 150 -7.51 -0.77 3.75
CA LEU A 150 -7.40 -1.71 2.64
C LEU A 150 -8.13 -1.21 1.38
N SER A 151 -9.29 -0.57 1.55
CA SER A 151 -10.02 0.03 0.42
C SER A 151 -9.21 1.15 -0.25
N VAL A 152 -8.48 1.97 0.52
CA VAL A 152 -7.58 3.01 -0.04
C VAL A 152 -6.41 2.35 -0.78
N ILE A 153 -5.84 1.26 -0.25
CA ILE A 153 -4.80 0.49 -0.93
C ILE A 153 -5.33 -0.10 -2.25
N ASN A 154 -6.52 -0.69 -2.24
CA ASN A 154 -7.14 -1.21 -3.46
C ASN A 154 -7.30 -0.12 -4.53
N ALA A 155 -7.80 1.07 -4.13
CA ALA A 155 -7.92 2.20 -5.05
C ALA A 155 -6.55 2.64 -5.60
N LEU A 156 -5.51 2.66 -4.76
CA LEU A 156 -4.15 2.99 -5.17
C LEU A 156 -3.61 1.99 -6.20
N VAL A 157 -3.77 0.69 -5.95
CA VAL A 157 -3.38 -0.38 -6.89
C VAL A 157 -4.11 -0.24 -8.21
N VAL A 158 -5.44 -0.06 -8.19
CA VAL A 158 -6.24 0.12 -9.41
C VAL A 158 -5.77 1.34 -10.20
N ALA A 159 -5.54 2.49 -9.55
CA ALA A 159 -5.07 3.70 -10.22
C ALA A 159 -3.69 3.52 -10.86
N LEU A 160 -2.78 2.82 -10.20
CA LEU A 160 -1.46 2.47 -10.74
C LEU A 160 -1.58 1.54 -11.95
N CYS A 161 -2.38 0.48 -11.87
CA CYS A 161 -2.66 -0.41 -12.98
C CYS A 161 -3.25 0.33 -14.19
N MET A 162 -4.19 1.24 -13.97
CA MET A 162 -4.78 2.04 -15.06
C MET A 162 -3.76 2.92 -15.77
N LYS A 163 -2.79 3.49 -15.04
CA LYS A 163 -1.74 4.35 -15.62
C LYS A 163 -0.61 3.55 -16.30
N LYS A 164 -0.41 2.29 -15.93
CA LYS A 164 0.58 1.37 -16.52
C LYS A 164 -0.08 0.14 -17.16
N GLN A 165 -1.23 0.31 -17.78
CA GLN A 165 -2.06 -0.78 -18.25
C GLN A 165 -1.30 -1.74 -19.17
N ASP A 166 -0.57 -1.24 -20.15
CA ASP A 166 0.17 -2.06 -21.11
C ASP A 166 1.28 -2.88 -20.43
N ASP A 167 2.07 -2.26 -19.55
CA ASP A 167 3.14 -2.92 -18.79
C ASP A 167 2.59 -4.02 -17.87
N VAL A 168 1.43 -3.76 -17.24
CA VAL A 168 0.78 -4.72 -16.34
C VAL A 168 0.21 -5.91 -17.11
N ILE A 169 -0.39 -5.68 -18.28
CA ILE A 169 -0.89 -6.75 -19.14
C ILE A 169 0.26 -7.65 -19.57
N GLU A 170 1.37 -7.08 -20.09
CA GLU A 170 2.55 -7.86 -20.49
C GLU A 170 3.12 -8.70 -19.33
N THR A 171 3.17 -8.11 -18.12
CA THR A 171 3.61 -8.83 -16.92
C THR A 171 2.70 -10.01 -16.58
N LEU A 172 1.37 -9.82 -16.65
CA LEU A 172 0.40 -10.85 -16.33
C LEU A 172 0.41 -11.98 -17.39
N GLU A 173 0.50 -11.64 -18.68
CA GLU A 173 0.63 -12.64 -19.77
C GLU A 173 1.89 -13.49 -19.58
N THR A 174 3.02 -12.84 -19.24
CA THR A 174 4.26 -13.57 -18.95
C THR A 174 4.12 -14.50 -17.74
N LEU A 175 3.40 -14.09 -16.71
CA LEU A 175 3.15 -14.91 -15.52
C LEU A 175 2.23 -16.11 -15.86
N GLU A 176 1.18 -15.91 -16.65
CA GLU A 176 0.30 -16.98 -17.09
C GLU A 176 1.08 -18.06 -17.88
N ASP A 177 1.95 -17.65 -18.80
CA ASP A 177 2.82 -18.57 -19.55
C ASP A 177 3.74 -19.38 -18.60
N ILE A 178 4.33 -18.72 -17.60
CA ILE A 178 5.18 -19.38 -16.59
C ILE A 178 4.35 -20.35 -15.74
N TRP A 179 3.17 -19.96 -15.29
CA TRP A 179 2.30 -20.82 -14.48
C TRP A 179 1.83 -22.03 -15.24
N ASP A 180 1.57 -21.90 -16.53
CA ASP A 180 1.24 -23.03 -17.42
C ASP A 180 2.44 -23.98 -17.61
N GLU A 181 3.64 -23.43 -17.86
CA GLU A 181 4.87 -24.20 -18.03
C GLU A 181 5.20 -25.01 -16.77
N TYR A 182 5.08 -24.39 -15.59
CA TYR A 182 5.42 -25.01 -14.30
C TYR A 182 4.24 -25.69 -13.61
N GLN A 183 3.06 -25.71 -14.22
CA GLN A 183 1.83 -26.33 -13.69
C GLN A 183 1.47 -25.85 -12.28
N VAL A 184 1.57 -24.53 -12.06
CA VAL A 184 1.32 -23.91 -10.76
C VAL A 184 -0.15 -24.02 -10.37
N TYR A 185 -1.08 -23.95 -11.35
CA TYR A 185 -2.51 -24.12 -11.16
C TYR A 185 -3.01 -25.35 -11.93
N SER A 186 -4.05 -26.02 -11.40
CA SER A 186 -4.69 -27.12 -12.15
C SER A 186 -5.53 -26.53 -13.29
N ARG A 187 -5.45 -27.14 -14.49
CA ARG A 187 -6.18 -26.68 -15.69
C ARG A 187 -7.71 -26.66 -15.52
N ASP A 188 -8.25 -27.37 -14.53
CA ASP A 188 -9.68 -27.43 -14.23
C ASP A 188 -10.21 -26.19 -13.47
N GLU A 189 -9.35 -25.28 -12.98
CA GLU A 189 -9.71 -24.08 -12.22
C GLU A 189 -9.61 -22.77 -13.02
N LEU A 190 -9.11 -22.83 -14.27
CA LEU A 190 -9.02 -21.66 -15.14
C LEU A 190 -10.32 -21.50 -15.93
N GLU A 191 -11.31 -20.81 -15.35
CA GLU A 191 -12.29 -20.13 -16.20
C GLU A 191 -11.54 -19.02 -16.95
N PRO A 192 -11.71 -18.87 -18.28
CA PRO A 192 -11.06 -17.80 -19.02
C PRO A 192 -11.45 -16.47 -18.40
N VAL A 193 -10.45 -15.67 -18.01
CA VAL A 193 -10.68 -14.28 -17.60
C VAL A 193 -11.31 -13.59 -18.80
N GLU A 194 -12.62 -13.31 -18.71
CA GLU A 194 -13.30 -12.56 -19.76
C GLU A 194 -12.58 -11.22 -19.95
N ASP A 195 -12.25 -10.89 -21.19
CA ASP A 195 -11.50 -9.71 -21.65
C ASP A 195 -12.14 -8.34 -21.32
N GLU A 196 -12.93 -8.24 -20.26
CA GLU A 196 -13.60 -6.99 -19.89
C GLU A 196 -13.45 -6.67 -18.41
N VAL A 197 -12.33 -6.00 -18.05
CA VAL A 197 -12.32 -5.15 -16.85
C VAL A 197 -13.20 -3.92 -17.14
N ARG A 198 -14.51 -4.13 -17.13
CA ARG A 198 -15.47 -3.01 -17.16
C ARG A 198 -15.65 -2.48 -15.76
N ILE A 199 -14.91 -1.42 -15.44
CA ILE A 199 -15.29 -0.52 -14.34
C ILE A 199 -16.53 0.27 -14.83
N LYS A 200 -17.70 -0.09 -14.29
CA LYS A 200 -18.93 0.72 -14.46
C LYS A 200 -18.93 1.86 -13.48
#